data_731e33fa0e1012072e5db2438d0050cf
#
_entry.id   731e33fa0e1012072e5db2438d0050cf
#
_cell.length_a   1.000
_cell.length_b   1.000
_cell.length_c   1.000
_cell.angle_alpha   90.00
_cell.angle_beta   90.00
_cell.angle_gamma   90.00
#
_symmetry.space_group_name_H-M   'P 1'
#
loop_
_entity.id
_entity.type
_entity.pdbx_description
1 polymer ?
#
loop_
_entity_poly.entity_id
_entity_poly.type
_entity_poly.pdbx_seq_one_letter_code
_entity_poly.pdbx_strand_id
1 'polypeptide(L)'
;STMKHQIKFYIVLFFIQLFSCAFAQQMSVSTLPLNNYLPSSTVLRVHCDREGFLWLGTKDGLCRYDGYRLLVFRSGLKSPDLLTNNEITCIAENKNGYLFIGTKKGINILDKRTYQIIPVIHNDLKDQEIRTMIVDSDGWIWVGTLTSVFRCSADFSFCKRYDSTLPVTSVNSIYEDADKNIWVTLWERGLHRYNSKTDSFIAMPHIGVLNNPFKVFQDNKKQHWILTWESGIFLLYPEEKDDLMYSHVDIKSNEHWDMNGCFSITQDDKYGYIWIVSTQGLYALQKRPGNIINTVDISHISSKLNNIFSEIVKDKSGNLWIAAFNEGVSMIDLNKPLVQNYSFPVIREKTGFVTNIKNIYEDKEGDLWID
;
A
#
# COMPACT_ATOMS: atom_id res chain seq x y z
N SER A 1 59.24 2.87 1.01
CA SER A 1 58.28 2.58 -0.08
C SER A 1 56.97 2.00 0.44
N THR A 2 57.02 1.06 1.38
CA THR A 2 55.83 0.37 1.95
C THR A 2 54.88 1.28 2.72
N MET A 3 55.39 2.23 3.49
CA MET A 3 54.58 3.13 4.31
C MET A 3 53.72 4.12 3.48
N LYS A 4 54.25 4.62 2.33
CA LYS A 4 53.50 5.47 1.41
C LYS A 4 52.33 4.73 0.70
N HIS A 5 52.49 3.41 0.46
CA HIS A 5 51.39 2.61 -0.11
C HIS A 5 50.31 2.29 0.89
N GLN A 6 50.66 2.06 2.16
CA GLN A 6 49.68 1.86 3.23
C GLN A 6 48.86 3.14 3.50
N ILE A 7 49.53 4.30 3.55
CA ILE A 7 48.79 5.58 3.74
C ILE A 7 47.82 5.85 2.59
N LYS A 8 48.21 5.60 1.33
CA LYS A 8 47.30 5.73 0.19
C LYS A 8 46.10 4.77 0.29
N PHE A 9 46.34 3.53 0.74
CA PHE A 9 45.27 2.54 0.90
C PHE A 9 44.27 2.96 1.99
N TYR A 10 44.73 3.47 3.13
CA TYR A 10 43.86 3.99 4.20
C TYR A 10 43.10 5.26 3.77
N ILE A 11 43.73 6.14 3.00
CA ILE A 11 43.06 7.32 2.46
C ILE A 11 41.95 6.90 1.46
N VAL A 12 42.21 5.94 0.59
CA VAL A 12 41.20 5.43 -0.35
C VAL A 12 40.07 4.71 0.40
N LEU A 13 40.35 3.92 1.44
CA LEU A 13 39.35 3.29 2.28
C LEU A 13 38.51 4.33 3.04
N PHE A 14 39.14 5.39 3.55
CA PHE A 14 38.47 6.49 4.23
C PHE A 14 37.57 7.29 3.27
N PHE A 15 37.99 7.55 2.06
CA PHE A 15 37.15 8.16 1.01
C PHE A 15 36.02 7.23 0.57
N ILE A 16 36.25 5.92 0.45
CA ILE A 16 35.18 4.95 0.15
C ILE A 16 34.16 4.91 1.30
N GLN A 17 34.58 4.98 2.57
CA GLN A 17 33.68 5.10 3.71
C GLN A 17 32.92 6.44 3.75
N LEU A 18 33.56 7.55 3.40
CA LEU A 18 32.89 8.85 3.28
C LEU A 18 31.88 8.88 2.13
N PHE A 19 32.19 8.23 1.00
CA PHE A 19 31.23 8.08 -0.11
C PHE A 19 30.06 7.14 0.22
N SER A 20 30.27 6.12 1.07
CA SER A 20 29.17 5.26 1.52
C SER A 20 28.26 5.91 2.56
N CYS A 21 28.73 6.95 3.27
CA CYS A 21 27.88 7.75 4.18
C CYS A 21 27.08 8.87 3.49
N ALA A 22 27.36 9.20 2.22
CA ALA A 22 26.78 10.36 1.54
C ALA A 22 25.47 10.09 0.79
N PHE A 23 24.99 8.83 0.75
CA PHE A 23 23.64 8.51 0.29
C PHE A 23 22.70 8.28 1.48
N ALA A 24 22.56 9.30 2.34
CA ALA A 24 21.41 9.36 3.21
C ALA A 24 20.16 9.37 2.28
N GLN A 25 19.38 8.32 2.34
CA GLN A 25 18.17 8.17 1.54
C GLN A 25 17.26 9.37 1.77
N GLN A 26 17.04 10.14 0.70
CA GLN A 26 16.24 11.35 0.76
C GLN A 26 14.75 10.97 0.71
N MET A 27 14.22 10.54 1.83
CA MET A 27 12.80 10.24 1.98
C MET A 27 12.19 11.20 2.98
N SER A 28 11.02 11.71 2.72
CA SER A 28 10.30 12.57 3.68
C SER A 28 8.90 12.05 3.94
N VAL A 29 8.43 12.26 5.16
CA VAL A 29 7.04 11.97 5.56
C VAL A 29 6.30 13.27 5.74
N SER A 30 5.10 13.33 5.21
CA SER A 30 4.14 14.40 5.45
C SER A 30 2.77 13.82 5.71
N THR A 31 2.03 14.40 6.64
CA THR A 31 0.61 14.10 6.84
C THR A 31 -0.21 14.75 5.73
N LEU A 32 -1.33 14.14 5.36
CA LEU A 32 -2.28 14.76 4.44
C LEU A 32 -2.75 16.10 5.02
N PRO A 33 -2.60 17.24 4.29
CA PRO A 33 -2.94 18.56 4.82
C PRO A 33 -4.40 18.68 5.30
N LEU A 34 -5.28 17.86 4.76
CA LEU A 34 -6.72 17.86 5.05
C LEU A 34 -7.17 16.73 5.99
N ASN A 35 -6.25 16.08 6.71
CA ASN A 35 -6.62 14.99 7.65
C ASN A 35 -7.70 15.42 8.66
N ASN A 36 -7.65 16.66 9.14
CA ASN A 36 -8.64 17.19 10.10
C ASN A 36 -10.05 17.38 9.51
N TYR A 37 -10.18 17.31 8.19
CA TYR A 37 -11.45 17.43 7.47
C TYR A 37 -12.00 16.08 7.00
N LEU A 38 -11.29 14.98 7.28
CA LEU A 38 -11.81 13.65 7.04
C LEU A 38 -13.05 13.39 7.92
N PRO A 39 -14.08 12.73 7.40
CA PRO A 39 -15.30 12.41 8.18
C PRO A 39 -15.02 11.43 9.32
N SER A 40 -13.92 10.69 9.23
CA SER A 40 -13.37 9.85 10.28
C SER A 40 -11.85 9.84 10.19
N SER A 41 -11.16 9.95 11.31
CA SER A 41 -9.70 9.79 11.40
C SER A 41 -9.24 8.34 11.16
N THR A 42 -10.17 7.38 11.23
CA THR A 42 -9.89 5.99 10.88
C THR A 42 -10.07 5.80 9.37
N VAL A 43 -8.95 5.70 8.66
CA VAL A 43 -8.92 5.39 7.23
C VAL A 43 -8.61 3.91 7.07
N LEU A 44 -9.50 3.19 6.41
CA LEU A 44 -9.42 1.74 6.23
C LEU A 44 -8.78 1.38 4.89
N ARG A 45 -9.00 2.21 3.86
CA ARG A 45 -8.56 1.96 2.49
C ARG A 45 -8.04 3.21 1.82
N VAL A 46 -7.03 3.01 0.99
CA VAL A 46 -6.46 4.03 0.10
C VAL A 46 -6.45 3.47 -1.32
N HIS A 47 -6.94 4.23 -2.27
CA HIS A 47 -6.91 3.86 -3.68
C HIS A 47 -6.44 5.06 -4.51
N CYS A 48 -5.38 4.88 -5.29
CA CYS A 48 -4.92 5.87 -6.26
C CYS A 48 -5.53 5.52 -7.60
N ASP A 49 -6.44 6.36 -8.10
CA ASP A 49 -7.13 6.08 -9.34
C ASP A 49 -6.26 6.31 -10.58
N ARG A 50 -6.80 5.94 -11.74
CA ARG A 50 -6.09 6.06 -13.03
C ARG A 50 -5.83 7.51 -13.46
N GLU A 51 -6.53 8.47 -12.89
CA GLU A 51 -6.34 9.90 -13.14
C GLU A 51 -5.35 10.54 -12.15
N GLY A 52 -4.97 9.81 -11.10
CA GLY A 52 -4.02 10.25 -10.09
C GLY A 52 -4.66 10.85 -8.85
N PHE A 53 -5.98 10.76 -8.72
CA PHE A 53 -6.67 11.18 -7.50
C PHE A 53 -6.58 10.10 -6.42
N LEU A 54 -6.56 10.57 -5.18
CA LEU A 54 -6.53 9.70 -4.02
C LEU A 54 -7.95 9.53 -3.47
N TRP A 55 -8.38 8.27 -3.35
CA TRP A 55 -9.65 7.90 -2.74
C TRP A 55 -9.40 7.24 -1.40
N LEU A 56 -10.08 7.74 -0.38
CA LEU A 56 -9.91 7.32 1.01
C LEU A 56 -11.22 6.72 1.51
N GLY A 57 -11.18 5.43 1.80
CA GLY A 57 -12.28 4.74 2.45
C GLY A 57 -12.14 4.86 3.96
N THR A 58 -13.06 5.57 4.60
CA THR A 58 -13.05 5.77 6.05
C THR A 58 -14.16 4.97 6.75
N LYS A 59 -14.17 4.98 8.07
CA LYS A 59 -15.31 4.44 8.86
C LYS A 59 -16.60 5.23 8.68
N ASP A 60 -16.54 6.46 8.14
CA ASP A 60 -17.70 7.32 8.04
C ASP A 60 -17.79 8.06 6.71
N GLY A 61 -17.52 7.38 5.63
CA GLY A 61 -17.66 7.86 4.26
C GLY A 61 -16.45 7.62 3.38
N LEU A 62 -16.66 7.86 2.10
CA LEU A 62 -15.66 7.86 1.06
C LEU A 62 -15.19 9.29 0.80
N CYS A 63 -13.90 9.50 0.67
CA CYS A 63 -13.33 10.79 0.32
C CYS A 63 -12.54 10.72 -0.97
N ARG A 64 -12.57 11.78 -1.79
CA ARG A 64 -11.67 12.00 -2.93
C ARG A 64 -10.80 13.21 -2.65
N TYR A 65 -9.51 13.04 -2.75
CA TYR A 65 -8.51 14.10 -2.62
C TYR A 65 -7.82 14.36 -3.95
N ASP A 66 -7.74 15.62 -4.36
CA ASP A 66 -7.16 16.05 -5.66
C ASP A 66 -5.87 16.85 -5.49
N GLY A 67 -5.27 16.84 -4.30
CA GLY A 67 -4.11 17.64 -3.95
C GLY A 67 -4.44 18.94 -3.22
N TYR A 68 -5.67 19.45 -3.37
CA TYR A 68 -6.10 20.73 -2.80
C TYR A 68 -7.42 20.63 -2.03
N ARG A 69 -8.34 19.78 -2.48
CA ARG A 69 -9.71 19.69 -1.96
C ARG A 69 -10.04 18.26 -1.56
N LEU A 70 -10.92 18.16 -0.58
CA LEU A 70 -11.50 16.91 -0.15
C LEU A 70 -12.99 16.92 -0.49
N LEU A 71 -13.40 16.01 -1.36
CA LEU A 71 -14.81 15.77 -1.65
C LEU A 71 -15.27 14.55 -0.85
N VAL A 72 -16.36 14.67 -0.11
CA VAL A 72 -16.86 13.65 0.81
C VAL A 72 -18.20 13.09 0.33
N PHE A 73 -18.30 11.77 0.28
CA PHE A 73 -19.52 11.03 -0.06
C PHE A 73 -19.98 10.23 1.16
N ARG A 74 -21.21 10.41 1.56
CA ARG A 74 -21.81 9.76 2.74
C ARG A 74 -23.26 9.40 2.48
N SER A 75 -23.72 8.35 3.13
CA SER A 75 -25.16 8.07 3.29
C SER A 75 -25.75 8.93 4.40
N GLY A 76 -26.97 9.40 4.23
CA GLY A 76 -27.69 10.16 5.24
C GLY A 76 -29.17 10.22 4.97
N LEU A 77 -29.97 10.57 5.99
CA LEU A 77 -31.43 10.65 5.91
C LEU A 77 -31.95 11.62 4.83
N LYS A 78 -31.16 12.63 4.48
CA LYS A 78 -31.47 13.65 3.48
C LYS A 78 -30.97 13.36 2.07
N SER A 79 -30.19 12.30 1.89
CA SER A 79 -29.59 11.94 0.62
C SER A 79 -29.55 10.42 0.47
N PRO A 80 -30.71 9.79 0.18
CA PRO A 80 -30.81 8.33 0.07
C PRO A 80 -30.09 7.75 -1.15
N ASP A 81 -29.65 8.61 -2.08
CA ASP A 81 -29.05 8.21 -3.37
C ASP A 81 -27.55 8.09 -3.31
N LEU A 82 -26.95 8.06 -2.10
CA LEU A 82 -25.52 7.95 -1.91
C LEU A 82 -25.13 6.52 -1.50
N LEU A 83 -24.22 6.40 -0.55
CA LEU A 83 -23.68 5.09 -0.14
C LEU A 83 -24.71 4.24 0.61
N THR A 84 -24.69 2.93 0.40
CA THR A 84 -25.50 1.97 1.17
C THR A 84 -25.09 1.90 2.64
N ASN A 85 -23.81 2.18 2.92
CA ASN A 85 -23.26 2.27 4.27
C ASN A 85 -21.99 3.16 4.25
N ASN A 86 -21.72 3.85 5.35
CA ASN A 86 -20.60 4.78 5.46
C ASN A 86 -19.24 4.10 5.77
N GLU A 87 -19.23 2.89 6.29
CA GLU A 87 -17.97 2.18 6.53
C GLU A 87 -17.47 1.53 5.25
N ILE A 88 -16.42 2.13 4.66
CA ILE A 88 -15.86 1.71 3.40
C ILE A 88 -14.80 0.63 3.65
N THR A 89 -15.02 -0.54 3.11
CA THR A 89 -14.18 -1.72 3.36
C THR A 89 -13.22 -2.06 2.23
N CYS A 90 -13.56 -1.69 0.99
CA CYS A 90 -12.68 -1.85 -0.17
C CYS A 90 -13.10 -0.91 -1.31
N ILE A 91 -12.15 -0.65 -2.22
CA ILE A 91 -12.32 0.19 -3.40
C ILE A 91 -11.64 -0.51 -4.57
N ALA A 92 -12.32 -0.61 -5.71
CA ALA A 92 -11.76 -1.11 -6.95
C ALA A 92 -12.17 -0.23 -8.13
N GLU A 93 -11.36 -0.16 -9.18
CA GLU A 93 -11.59 0.70 -10.35
C GLU A 93 -11.56 -0.12 -11.63
N ASN A 94 -12.48 0.16 -12.56
CA ASN A 94 -12.42 -0.41 -13.90
C ASN A 94 -11.77 0.54 -14.93
N LYS A 95 -11.58 0.03 -16.14
CA LYS A 95 -10.99 0.82 -17.25
C LYS A 95 -11.91 1.95 -17.75
N ASN A 96 -13.19 1.91 -17.42
CA ASN A 96 -14.22 2.83 -17.92
C ASN A 96 -14.47 4.02 -16.98
N GLY A 97 -13.71 4.15 -15.89
CA GLY A 97 -13.83 5.25 -14.94
C GLY A 97 -14.92 5.05 -13.88
N TYR A 98 -15.34 3.82 -13.65
CA TYR A 98 -16.22 3.49 -12.54
C TYR A 98 -15.40 2.99 -11.35
N LEU A 99 -15.74 3.48 -10.16
CA LEU A 99 -15.28 2.92 -8.90
C LEU A 99 -16.36 2.01 -8.31
N PHE A 100 -15.93 0.85 -7.87
CA PHE A 100 -16.72 -0.10 -7.11
C PHE A 100 -16.33 0.03 -5.63
N ILE A 101 -17.30 0.38 -4.81
CA ILE A 101 -17.10 0.72 -3.41
C ILE A 101 -17.80 -0.33 -2.57
N GLY A 102 -17.01 -1.20 -1.94
CA GLY A 102 -17.49 -2.16 -0.97
C GLY A 102 -17.66 -1.51 0.39
N THR A 103 -18.72 -1.86 1.06
CA THR A 103 -19.07 -1.35 2.39
C THR A 103 -19.42 -2.50 3.33
N LYS A 104 -19.68 -2.20 4.59
CA LYS A 104 -20.26 -3.19 5.51
C LYS A 104 -21.67 -3.63 5.13
N LYS A 105 -22.27 -2.97 4.14
CA LYS A 105 -23.63 -3.27 3.71
C LYS A 105 -23.79 -3.11 2.19
N GLY A 106 -23.20 -4.06 1.45
CA GLY A 106 -23.29 -4.10 0.00
C GLY A 106 -22.26 -3.28 -0.75
N ILE A 107 -22.48 -3.16 -2.05
CA ILE A 107 -21.59 -2.52 -3.04
C ILE A 107 -22.29 -1.32 -3.65
N ASN A 108 -21.52 -0.28 -3.95
CA ASN A 108 -21.97 0.88 -4.71
C ASN A 108 -21.08 1.07 -5.94
N ILE A 109 -21.65 1.56 -7.02
CA ILE A 109 -20.94 1.95 -8.24
C ILE A 109 -20.93 3.47 -8.29
N LEU A 110 -19.74 4.08 -8.37
CA LEU A 110 -19.55 5.52 -8.54
C LEU A 110 -19.05 5.81 -9.93
N ASP A 111 -19.77 6.61 -10.72
CA ASP A 111 -19.26 7.19 -11.96
C ASP A 111 -18.38 8.40 -11.62
N LYS A 112 -17.07 8.32 -11.86
CA LYS A 112 -16.11 9.39 -11.55
C LYS A 112 -16.35 10.68 -12.33
N ARG A 113 -17.05 10.63 -13.46
CA ARG A 113 -17.31 11.82 -14.30
C ARG A 113 -18.46 12.64 -13.76
N THR A 114 -19.51 11.99 -13.26
CA THR A 114 -20.74 12.62 -12.78
C THR A 114 -20.85 12.65 -11.26
N TYR A 115 -20.03 11.84 -10.56
CA TYR A 115 -20.14 11.55 -9.14
C TYR A 115 -21.47 10.92 -8.71
N GLN A 116 -22.22 10.38 -9.68
CA GLN A 116 -23.41 9.63 -9.37
C GLN A 116 -23.04 8.29 -8.72
N ILE A 117 -23.73 7.96 -7.64
CA ILE A 117 -23.56 6.70 -6.92
C ILE A 117 -24.83 5.87 -7.08
N ILE A 118 -24.67 4.62 -7.48
CA ILE A 118 -25.76 3.67 -7.67
C ILE A 118 -25.49 2.44 -6.81
N PRO A 119 -26.41 2.01 -5.93
CA PRO A 119 -26.26 0.77 -5.18
C PRO A 119 -26.39 -0.44 -6.10
N VAL A 120 -25.58 -1.48 -5.85
CA VAL A 120 -25.71 -2.78 -6.51
C VAL A 120 -26.87 -3.55 -5.86
N ILE A 121 -27.89 -3.84 -6.66
CA ILE A 121 -29.04 -4.63 -6.22
C ILE A 121 -28.89 -6.04 -6.74
N HIS A 122 -28.16 -6.88 -5.99
CA HIS A 122 -28.03 -8.31 -6.27
C HIS A 122 -28.37 -9.09 -5.00
N ASN A 123 -29.21 -10.10 -5.10
CA ASN A 123 -29.78 -10.81 -3.94
C ASN A 123 -28.70 -11.39 -3.00
N ASP A 124 -27.62 -11.91 -3.54
CA ASP A 124 -26.54 -12.53 -2.75
C ASP A 124 -25.50 -11.56 -2.23
N LEU A 125 -25.46 -10.30 -2.74
CA LEU A 125 -24.51 -9.27 -2.34
C LEU A 125 -25.16 -8.13 -1.58
N LYS A 126 -26.43 -7.97 -1.76
CA LYS A 126 -27.25 -7.01 -1.05
C LYS A 126 -27.12 -7.25 0.46
N ASP A 127 -26.85 -6.23 1.21
CA ASP A 127 -26.73 -6.25 2.66
C ASP A 127 -25.55 -7.11 3.22
N GLN A 128 -24.66 -7.66 2.35
CA GLN A 128 -23.46 -8.37 2.78
C GLN A 128 -22.32 -7.42 3.16
N GLU A 129 -21.52 -7.79 4.14
CA GLU A 129 -20.24 -7.14 4.37
C GLU A 129 -19.27 -7.54 3.26
N ILE A 130 -18.81 -6.57 2.48
CA ILE A 130 -17.82 -6.76 1.43
C ILE A 130 -16.44 -6.59 2.06
N ARG A 131 -15.63 -7.63 2.01
CA ARG A 131 -14.31 -7.65 2.64
C ARG A 131 -13.21 -7.17 1.71
N THR A 132 -13.29 -7.59 0.46
CA THR A 132 -12.31 -7.28 -0.57
C THR A 132 -12.95 -7.32 -1.94
N MET A 133 -12.41 -6.56 -2.89
CA MET A 133 -12.89 -6.53 -4.27
C MET A 133 -11.76 -6.11 -5.20
N ILE A 134 -11.67 -6.74 -6.36
CA ILE A 134 -10.81 -6.33 -7.46
C ILE A 134 -11.58 -6.34 -8.78
N VAL A 135 -11.12 -5.56 -9.74
CA VAL A 135 -11.47 -5.72 -11.16
C VAL A 135 -10.28 -6.34 -11.85
N ASP A 136 -10.44 -7.53 -12.40
CA ASP A 136 -9.37 -8.22 -13.08
C ASP A 136 -9.06 -7.61 -14.47
N SER A 137 -7.97 -8.06 -15.08
CA SER A 137 -7.51 -7.53 -16.36
C SER A 137 -8.49 -7.78 -17.51
N ASP A 138 -9.38 -8.77 -17.39
CA ASP A 138 -10.42 -9.10 -18.35
C ASP A 138 -11.74 -8.36 -18.07
N GLY A 139 -11.82 -7.61 -16.98
CA GLY A 139 -12.94 -6.74 -16.61
C GLY A 139 -13.97 -7.39 -15.71
N TRP A 140 -13.73 -8.60 -15.21
CA TRP A 140 -14.57 -9.23 -14.21
C TRP A 140 -14.33 -8.62 -12.83
N ILE A 141 -15.40 -8.53 -12.05
CA ILE A 141 -15.33 -8.08 -10.66
C ILE A 141 -15.34 -9.28 -9.75
N TRP A 142 -14.24 -9.44 -9.01
CA TRP A 142 -14.14 -10.46 -7.98
C TRP A 142 -14.47 -9.84 -6.63
N VAL A 143 -15.40 -10.44 -5.91
CA VAL A 143 -15.92 -9.93 -4.63
C VAL A 143 -15.73 -10.99 -3.56
N GLY A 144 -15.07 -10.64 -2.48
CA GLY A 144 -14.93 -11.45 -1.27
C GLY A 144 -15.80 -10.89 -0.15
N THR A 145 -16.57 -11.77 0.48
CA THR A 145 -17.44 -11.46 1.63
C THR A 145 -16.97 -12.19 2.88
N LEU A 146 -17.76 -12.16 3.95
CA LEU A 146 -17.51 -12.96 5.15
C LEU A 146 -17.66 -14.47 4.92
N THR A 147 -18.28 -14.88 3.83
CA THR A 147 -18.63 -16.29 3.64
C THR A 147 -18.30 -16.86 2.27
N SER A 148 -18.08 -16.02 1.27
CA SER A 148 -18.02 -16.48 -0.13
C SER A 148 -17.17 -15.60 -1.03
N VAL A 149 -16.74 -16.17 -2.14
CA VAL A 149 -16.17 -15.43 -3.28
C VAL A 149 -17.18 -15.43 -4.42
N PHE A 150 -17.32 -14.27 -5.08
CA PHE A 150 -18.14 -14.09 -6.26
C PHE A 150 -17.29 -13.58 -7.42
N ARG A 151 -17.67 -13.96 -8.65
CA ARG A 151 -17.18 -13.38 -9.89
C ARG A 151 -18.36 -12.77 -10.61
N CYS A 152 -18.35 -11.46 -10.81
CA CYS A 152 -19.47 -10.70 -11.36
C CYS A 152 -19.10 -9.97 -12.65
N SER A 153 -20.09 -9.77 -13.53
CA SER A 153 -19.99 -8.81 -14.63
C SER A 153 -19.90 -7.37 -14.10
N ALA A 154 -19.41 -6.43 -14.92
CA ALA A 154 -19.19 -5.04 -14.51
C ALA A 154 -20.49 -4.32 -14.10
N ASP A 155 -21.64 -4.77 -14.56
CA ASP A 155 -22.98 -4.27 -14.23
C ASP A 155 -23.70 -5.11 -13.16
N PHE A 156 -23.07 -6.16 -12.65
CA PHE A 156 -23.63 -7.12 -11.69
C PHE A 156 -24.90 -7.84 -12.18
N SER A 157 -25.17 -7.84 -13.47
CA SER A 157 -26.29 -8.61 -14.05
C SER A 157 -26.05 -10.13 -13.97
N PHE A 158 -24.77 -10.52 -13.93
CA PHE A 158 -24.34 -11.89 -13.71
C PHE A 158 -23.35 -11.92 -12.53
N CYS A 159 -23.60 -12.82 -11.57
CA CYS A 159 -22.66 -13.12 -10.48
C CYS A 159 -22.64 -14.64 -10.23
N LYS A 160 -21.47 -15.23 -10.33
CA LYS A 160 -21.24 -16.63 -9.93
C LYS A 160 -20.64 -16.69 -8.54
N ARG A 161 -21.20 -17.53 -7.69
CA ARG A 161 -20.74 -17.82 -6.35
C ARG A 161 -19.93 -19.13 -6.33
N TYR A 162 -18.83 -19.17 -5.54
CA TYR A 162 -17.87 -20.31 -5.52
C TYR A 162 -17.89 -21.08 -4.19
N ASP A 163 -19.06 -21.46 -3.71
CA ASP A 163 -19.20 -22.21 -2.45
C ASP A 163 -18.83 -23.68 -2.56
N SER A 164 -18.95 -24.27 -3.74
CA SER A 164 -18.68 -25.69 -3.94
C SER A 164 -17.19 -26.03 -3.99
N THR A 165 -16.34 -25.03 -4.21
CA THR A 165 -14.88 -25.19 -4.37
C THR A 165 -14.06 -24.43 -3.35
N LEU A 166 -14.71 -23.60 -2.55
CA LEU A 166 -14.10 -22.87 -1.44
C LEU A 166 -14.84 -23.17 -0.13
N PRO A 167 -14.12 -23.31 0.98
CA PRO A 167 -14.76 -23.42 2.27
C PRO A 167 -15.45 -22.11 2.65
N VAL A 168 -16.58 -22.22 3.34
CA VAL A 168 -17.33 -21.06 3.84
C VAL A 168 -16.53 -20.43 4.98
N THR A 169 -15.93 -19.29 4.70
CA THR A 169 -15.17 -18.50 5.67
C THR A 169 -14.92 -17.08 5.15
N SER A 170 -14.39 -16.21 5.99
CA SER A 170 -14.04 -14.84 5.62
C SER A 170 -12.94 -14.79 4.57
N VAL A 171 -13.18 -14.02 3.52
CA VAL A 171 -12.21 -13.74 2.47
C VAL A 171 -11.34 -12.56 2.91
N ASN A 172 -10.04 -12.77 3.10
CA ASN A 172 -9.12 -11.71 3.53
C ASN A 172 -8.67 -10.84 2.35
N SER A 173 -8.25 -11.47 1.24
CA SER A 173 -7.87 -10.74 0.03
C SER A 173 -8.13 -11.54 -1.24
N ILE A 174 -8.29 -10.81 -2.33
CA ILE A 174 -8.27 -11.32 -3.70
C ILE A 174 -7.20 -10.52 -4.45
N TYR A 175 -6.38 -11.20 -5.25
CA TYR A 175 -5.27 -10.61 -5.97
C TYR A 175 -5.11 -11.23 -7.35
N GLU A 176 -4.94 -10.40 -8.39
CA GLU A 176 -4.54 -10.83 -9.73
C GLU A 176 -3.05 -10.59 -9.91
N ASP A 177 -2.29 -11.63 -10.26
CA ASP A 177 -0.87 -11.49 -10.56
C ASP A 177 -0.62 -11.10 -12.03
N ALA A 178 0.66 -10.83 -12.38
CA ALA A 178 1.04 -10.40 -13.72
C ALA A 178 0.79 -11.47 -14.81
N ASP A 179 0.60 -12.73 -14.42
CA ASP A 179 0.29 -13.84 -15.30
C ASP A 179 -1.23 -14.15 -15.33
N LYS A 180 -2.05 -13.22 -14.78
CA LYS A 180 -3.52 -13.27 -14.69
C LYS A 180 -4.07 -14.38 -13.79
N ASN A 181 -3.26 -14.92 -12.90
CA ASN A 181 -3.79 -15.85 -11.92
C ASN A 181 -4.53 -15.07 -10.82
N ILE A 182 -5.70 -15.55 -10.46
CA ILE A 182 -6.47 -15.02 -9.33
C ILE A 182 -6.16 -15.82 -8.08
N TRP A 183 -5.66 -15.13 -7.07
CA TRP A 183 -5.32 -15.67 -5.77
C TRP A 183 -6.32 -15.20 -4.73
N VAL A 184 -6.73 -16.10 -3.84
CA VAL A 184 -7.66 -15.81 -2.75
C VAL A 184 -7.07 -16.30 -1.45
N THR A 185 -7.01 -15.43 -0.45
CA THR A 185 -6.63 -15.78 0.91
C THR A 185 -7.88 -15.87 1.78
N LEU A 186 -7.98 -16.96 2.52
CA LEU A 186 -9.14 -17.27 3.35
C LEU A 186 -8.73 -17.39 4.83
N TRP A 187 -9.54 -16.83 5.71
CA TRP A 187 -9.32 -16.93 7.15
C TRP A 187 -9.36 -18.40 7.61
N GLU A 188 -8.28 -18.84 8.25
CA GLU A 188 -8.08 -20.24 8.73
C GLU A 188 -8.20 -21.32 7.64
N ARG A 189 -8.22 -20.96 6.36
CA ARG A 189 -8.41 -21.91 5.25
C ARG A 189 -7.34 -21.81 4.18
N GLY A 190 -6.34 -20.98 4.40
CA GLY A 190 -5.15 -20.92 3.57
C GLY A 190 -5.30 -20.14 2.27
N LEU A 191 -4.42 -20.44 1.33
CA LEU A 191 -4.33 -19.82 0.02
C LEU A 191 -4.95 -20.70 -1.05
N HIS A 192 -5.71 -20.09 -1.95
CA HIS A 192 -6.34 -20.75 -3.09
C HIS A 192 -6.03 -20.00 -4.37
N ARG A 193 -5.92 -20.74 -5.47
CA ARG A 193 -5.74 -20.20 -6.82
C ARG A 193 -6.93 -20.59 -7.70
N TYR A 194 -7.45 -19.65 -8.45
CA TYR A 194 -8.49 -19.90 -9.44
C TYR A 194 -7.92 -20.63 -10.66
N ASN A 195 -8.63 -21.68 -11.09
CA ASN A 195 -8.34 -22.41 -12.30
C ASN A 195 -9.44 -22.12 -13.34
N SER A 196 -9.09 -21.37 -14.37
CA SER A 196 -10.02 -20.97 -15.43
C SER A 196 -10.51 -22.13 -16.29
N LYS A 197 -9.75 -23.24 -16.39
CA LYS A 197 -10.13 -24.42 -17.19
C LYS A 197 -11.27 -25.21 -16.54
N THR A 198 -11.27 -25.26 -15.20
CA THR A 198 -12.29 -25.99 -14.43
C THR A 198 -13.32 -25.05 -13.81
N ASP A 199 -13.12 -23.73 -13.97
CA ASP A 199 -13.92 -22.67 -13.35
C ASP A 199 -14.16 -22.90 -11.87
N SER A 200 -13.05 -23.18 -11.14
CA SER A 200 -13.05 -23.54 -9.72
C SER A 200 -11.78 -23.09 -9.03
N PHE A 201 -11.79 -23.06 -7.69
CA PHE A 201 -10.60 -22.76 -6.89
C PHE A 201 -9.90 -24.05 -6.45
N ILE A 202 -8.57 -24.01 -6.46
CA ILE A 202 -7.70 -25.09 -6.02
C ILE A 202 -6.94 -24.60 -4.80
N ALA A 203 -7.02 -25.35 -3.69
CA ALA A 203 -6.23 -25.10 -2.50
C ALA A 203 -4.74 -25.33 -2.80
N MET A 204 -3.88 -24.47 -2.27
CA MET A 204 -2.43 -24.65 -2.33
C MET A 204 -1.99 -25.60 -1.19
N PRO A 205 -1.66 -26.87 -1.47
CA PRO A 205 -1.62 -27.91 -0.47
C PRO A 205 -0.55 -27.72 0.61
N HIS A 206 0.55 -27.09 0.26
CA HIS A 206 1.67 -26.88 1.20
C HIS A 206 1.54 -25.60 2.02
N ILE A 207 0.54 -24.78 1.75
CA ILE A 207 0.28 -23.51 2.46
C ILE A 207 -0.77 -23.67 3.56
N GLY A 208 -1.30 -24.88 3.76
CA GLY A 208 -2.19 -25.20 4.90
C GLY A 208 -1.52 -25.04 6.28
N VAL A 209 -0.18 -24.95 6.33
CA VAL A 209 0.59 -24.59 7.53
C VAL A 209 0.61 -23.09 7.77
N LEU A 210 0.29 -22.27 6.75
CA LEU A 210 0.15 -20.82 6.88
C LEU A 210 -1.22 -20.50 7.48
N ASN A 211 -1.33 -20.60 8.77
CA ASN A 211 -2.53 -20.14 9.46
C ASN A 211 -2.74 -18.66 9.15
N ASN A 212 -3.92 -18.33 8.61
CA ASN A 212 -4.38 -16.98 8.36
C ASN A 212 -3.54 -16.17 7.36
N PRO A 213 -3.37 -16.63 6.08
CA PRO A 213 -2.82 -15.77 5.05
C PRO A 213 -3.75 -14.57 4.87
N PHE A 214 -3.16 -13.38 4.90
CA PHE A 214 -3.92 -12.14 4.89
C PHE A 214 -3.89 -11.45 3.53
N LYS A 215 -2.72 -11.41 2.87
CA LYS A 215 -2.56 -10.75 1.58
C LYS A 215 -1.52 -11.45 0.71
N VAL A 216 -1.76 -11.47 -0.60
CA VAL A 216 -0.78 -11.86 -1.62
C VAL A 216 -0.36 -10.64 -2.40
N PHE A 217 0.90 -10.58 -2.77
CA PHE A 217 1.48 -9.54 -3.61
C PHE A 217 2.56 -10.15 -4.49
N GLN A 218 2.67 -9.71 -5.75
CA GLN A 218 3.76 -10.07 -6.63
C GLN A 218 4.67 -8.87 -6.88
N ASP A 219 5.97 -9.05 -6.63
CA ASP A 219 6.96 -8.00 -6.87
C ASP A 219 7.31 -7.86 -8.38
N ASN A 220 8.11 -6.85 -8.73
CA ASN A 220 8.52 -6.59 -10.11
C ASN A 220 9.42 -7.68 -10.73
N LYS A 221 9.88 -8.64 -9.93
CA LYS A 221 10.63 -9.84 -10.36
C LYS A 221 9.75 -11.08 -10.42
N LYS A 222 8.42 -10.89 -10.38
CA LYS A 222 7.39 -11.95 -10.37
C LYS A 222 7.44 -12.87 -9.15
N GLN A 223 8.12 -12.49 -8.07
CA GLN A 223 8.11 -13.22 -6.82
C GLN A 223 6.82 -12.92 -6.06
N HIS A 224 6.11 -13.96 -5.65
CA HIS A 224 4.95 -13.79 -4.78
C HIS A 224 5.36 -13.74 -3.32
N TRP A 225 4.79 -12.77 -2.62
CA TRP A 225 4.89 -12.54 -1.18
C TRP A 225 3.54 -12.83 -0.54
N ILE A 226 3.54 -13.61 0.53
CA ILE A 226 2.33 -13.91 1.29
C ILE A 226 2.51 -13.35 2.68
N LEU A 227 1.66 -12.40 3.02
CA LEU A 227 1.55 -11.87 4.38
C LEU A 227 0.60 -12.75 5.17
N THR A 228 0.95 -13.03 6.42
CA THR A 228 0.08 -13.77 7.34
C THR A 228 -0.24 -12.96 8.59
N TRP A 229 -1.27 -13.39 9.30
CA TRP A 229 -1.65 -12.73 10.56
C TRP A 229 -0.70 -13.10 11.72
N GLU A 230 -0.28 -14.36 11.82
CA GLU A 230 0.46 -14.86 12.98
C GLU A 230 1.78 -15.56 12.63
N SER A 231 2.07 -15.77 11.35
CA SER A 231 3.20 -16.60 10.93
C SER A 231 4.25 -15.84 10.11
N GLY A 232 4.20 -14.50 10.11
CA GLY A 232 5.16 -13.66 9.39
C GLY A 232 4.90 -13.61 7.88
N ILE A 233 5.97 -13.65 7.10
CA ILE A 233 5.94 -13.51 5.64
C ILE A 233 6.53 -14.74 4.97
N PHE A 234 5.92 -15.14 3.85
CA PHE A 234 6.38 -16.25 3.03
C PHE A 234 6.58 -15.83 1.59
N LEU A 235 7.52 -16.48 0.91
CA LEU A 235 7.72 -16.39 -0.53
C LEU A 235 7.25 -17.68 -1.18
N LEU A 236 6.52 -17.56 -2.30
CA LEU A 236 6.17 -18.71 -3.15
C LEU A 236 7.23 -18.87 -4.24
N TYR A 237 7.67 -20.08 -4.46
CA TYR A 237 8.58 -20.46 -5.54
C TYR A 237 7.90 -21.46 -6.45
N PRO A 238 8.03 -21.33 -7.78
CA PRO A 238 7.59 -22.38 -8.72
C PRO A 238 8.46 -23.62 -8.55
N GLU A 239 7.86 -24.79 -8.46
CA GLU A 239 8.52 -26.07 -8.58
C GLU A 239 8.35 -26.69 -9.99
N GLU A 240 9.22 -27.64 -10.35
CA GLU A 240 9.27 -28.25 -11.68
C GLU A 240 8.02 -29.07 -12.10
N LYS A 241 7.05 -29.29 -11.20
CA LYS A 241 5.85 -30.13 -11.41
C LYS A 241 4.52 -29.45 -11.13
N ASP A 242 4.38 -28.17 -11.42
CA ASP A 242 3.18 -27.39 -11.07
C ASP A 242 2.88 -27.27 -9.56
N ASP A 243 3.73 -27.79 -8.70
CA ASP A 243 3.68 -27.56 -7.28
C ASP A 243 4.38 -26.24 -6.92
N LEU A 244 3.84 -25.52 -5.97
CA LEU A 244 4.45 -24.30 -5.44
C LEU A 244 5.09 -24.60 -4.08
N MET A 245 6.41 -24.41 -3.98
CA MET A 245 7.07 -24.36 -2.68
C MET A 245 6.98 -22.99 -2.08
N TYR A 246 6.93 -22.93 -0.77
CA TYR A 246 7.04 -21.69 -0.01
C TYR A 246 8.21 -21.75 0.96
N SER A 247 8.77 -20.59 1.23
CA SER A 247 9.83 -20.42 2.20
C SER A 247 9.47 -19.28 3.14
N HIS A 248 9.61 -19.50 4.42
CA HIS A 248 9.53 -18.42 5.41
C HIS A 248 10.64 -17.40 5.14
N VAL A 249 10.31 -16.13 5.27
CA VAL A 249 11.28 -15.04 5.10
C VAL A 249 12.05 -14.88 6.40
N ASP A 250 13.28 -15.40 6.42
CA ASP A 250 14.22 -15.09 7.49
C ASP A 250 14.80 -13.70 7.26
N ILE A 251 14.32 -12.75 8.05
CA ILE A 251 14.81 -11.38 7.99
C ILE A 251 16.05 -11.28 8.89
N LYS A 252 17.19 -11.03 8.25
CA LYS A 252 18.42 -10.72 8.98
C LYS A 252 18.33 -9.29 9.53
N SER A 253 17.93 -9.15 10.75
CA SER A 253 17.96 -7.90 11.49
C SER A 253 18.68 -8.09 12.83
N ASN A 254 19.26 -7.01 13.35
CA ASN A 254 19.84 -6.99 14.70
C ASN A 254 18.76 -6.87 15.80
N GLU A 255 17.50 -6.76 15.43
CA GLU A 255 16.37 -6.58 16.31
C GLU A 255 15.42 -7.79 16.23
N HIS A 256 14.75 -8.07 17.32
CA HIS A 256 13.75 -9.15 17.38
C HIS A 256 12.51 -8.69 16.61
N TRP A 257 12.34 -9.22 15.40
CA TRP A 257 11.23 -8.87 14.51
C TRP A 257 10.06 -9.81 14.75
N ASP A 258 9.04 -9.28 15.36
CA ASP A 258 7.73 -9.92 15.39
C ASP A 258 6.90 -9.37 14.22
N MET A 259 6.90 -10.08 13.09
CA MET A 259 6.16 -9.70 11.89
C MET A 259 4.72 -10.19 11.92
N ASN A 260 4.09 -10.18 13.06
CA ASN A 260 2.69 -10.53 13.20
C ASN A 260 1.78 -9.38 12.74
N GLY A 261 0.59 -9.73 12.28
CA GLY A 261 -0.43 -8.76 11.87
C GLY A 261 -0.01 -7.88 10.69
N CYS A 262 0.56 -8.47 9.63
CA CYS A 262 0.88 -7.75 8.41
C CYS A 262 -0.38 -7.49 7.58
N PHE A 263 -0.71 -6.20 7.36
CA PHE A 263 -1.96 -5.80 6.69
C PHE A 263 -1.82 -5.53 5.21
N SER A 264 -0.74 -4.86 4.82
CA SER A 264 -0.58 -4.42 3.44
C SER A 264 0.87 -4.36 3.02
N ILE A 265 1.10 -4.48 1.72
CA ILE A 265 2.40 -4.58 1.09
C ILE A 265 2.39 -3.86 -0.26
N THR A 266 3.47 -3.19 -0.59
CA THR A 266 3.72 -2.62 -1.91
C THR A 266 5.21 -2.61 -2.22
N GLN A 267 5.58 -2.31 -3.47
CA GLN A 267 6.96 -2.13 -3.87
C GLN A 267 7.16 -0.74 -4.47
N ASP A 268 8.21 -0.04 -4.07
CA ASP A 268 8.58 1.21 -4.72
C ASP A 268 9.41 0.98 -6.00
N ASP A 269 9.35 1.94 -6.92
CA ASP A 269 10.06 1.85 -8.20
C ASP A 269 11.49 2.42 -8.11
N LYS A 270 11.75 3.28 -7.13
CA LYS A 270 13.01 4.02 -7.02
C LYS A 270 14.15 3.16 -6.45
N TYR A 271 13.87 2.47 -5.35
CA TYR A 271 14.84 1.64 -4.64
C TYR A 271 14.56 0.14 -4.81
N GLY A 272 13.34 -0.20 -5.27
CA GLY A 272 12.86 -1.57 -5.36
C GLY A 272 12.60 -2.22 -4.00
N TYR A 273 12.44 -1.42 -2.93
CA TYR A 273 12.14 -1.94 -1.61
C TYR A 273 10.72 -2.47 -1.53
N ILE A 274 10.54 -3.49 -0.73
CA ILE A 274 9.24 -4.01 -0.35
C ILE A 274 8.83 -3.32 0.95
N TRP A 275 7.73 -2.59 0.89
CA TRP A 275 7.17 -1.85 2.01
C TRP A 275 6.00 -2.61 2.61
N ILE A 276 6.00 -2.77 3.92
CA ILE A 276 5.00 -3.55 4.64
C ILE A 276 4.51 -2.74 5.83
N VAL A 277 3.21 -2.72 6.02
CA VAL A 277 2.58 -2.19 7.22
C VAL A 277 1.97 -3.31 8.05
N SER A 278 2.18 -3.24 9.35
CA SER A 278 1.74 -4.24 10.31
C SER A 278 1.18 -3.59 11.57
N THR A 279 0.75 -4.42 12.53
CA THR A 279 0.39 -3.97 13.88
C THR A 279 1.55 -3.34 14.64
N GLN A 280 2.79 -3.63 14.24
CA GLN A 280 4.02 -3.16 14.89
C GLN A 280 4.60 -1.90 14.23
N GLY A 281 4.13 -1.55 13.04
CA GLY A 281 4.60 -0.36 12.33
C GLY A 281 4.87 -0.56 10.85
N LEU A 282 5.70 0.34 10.31
CA LEU A 282 6.13 0.36 8.93
C LEU A 282 7.51 -0.27 8.79
N TYR A 283 7.66 -1.11 7.77
CA TYR A 283 8.91 -1.78 7.44
C TYR A 283 9.26 -1.62 5.96
N ALA A 284 10.55 -1.52 5.67
CA ALA A 284 11.10 -1.58 4.32
C ALA A 284 12.11 -2.73 4.24
N LEU A 285 11.95 -3.57 3.23
CA LEU A 285 12.78 -4.75 3.00
C LEU A 285 13.50 -4.63 1.67
N GLN A 286 14.76 -5.03 1.65
CA GLN A 286 15.56 -5.14 0.44
C GLN A 286 15.89 -6.60 0.15
N LYS A 287 15.47 -7.09 -1.02
CA LYS A 287 15.84 -8.41 -1.52
C LYS A 287 17.20 -8.33 -2.23
N ARG A 288 18.16 -9.13 -1.76
CA ARG A 288 19.49 -9.27 -2.34
C ARG A 288 19.63 -10.59 -3.11
N PRO A 289 20.68 -10.75 -3.96
CA PRO A 289 20.96 -12.04 -4.57
C PRO A 289 21.08 -13.18 -3.55
N GLY A 290 20.65 -14.39 -3.93
CA GLY A 290 20.61 -15.54 -3.02
C GLY A 290 19.41 -15.57 -2.07
N ASN A 291 18.32 -14.84 -2.40
CA ASN A 291 17.09 -14.73 -1.59
C ASN A 291 17.31 -14.20 -0.16
N ILE A 292 18.40 -13.48 0.04
CA ILE A 292 18.69 -12.81 1.30
C ILE A 292 17.80 -11.57 1.40
N ILE A 293 17.05 -11.45 2.47
CA ILE A 293 16.20 -10.29 2.75
C ILE A 293 16.75 -9.55 3.95
N ASN A 294 17.07 -8.29 3.73
CA ASN A 294 17.54 -7.38 4.78
C ASN A 294 16.51 -6.31 5.06
N THR A 295 16.48 -5.84 6.29
CA THR A 295 15.77 -4.61 6.64
C THR A 295 16.52 -3.40 6.12
N VAL A 296 15.76 -2.39 5.75
CA VAL A 296 16.28 -1.06 5.43
C VAL A 296 16.04 -0.17 6.65
N ASP A 297 17.06 0.57 7.08
CA ASP A 297 16.88 1.55 8.14
C ASP A 297 16.02 2.72 7.64
N ILE A 298 14.82 2.80 8.19
CA ILE A 298 13.85 3.87 7.95
C ILE A 298 13.47 4.60 9.23
N SER A 299 14.31 4.52 10.27
CA SER A 299 14.04 5.10 11.59
C SER A 299 13.68 6.60 11.52
N HIS A 300 14.31 7.34 10.61
CA HIS A 300 14.03 8.75 10.36
C HIS A 300 12.62 9.03 9.79
N ILE A 301 11.97 8.00 9.21
CA ILE A 301 10.59 8.04 8.72
C ILE A 301 9.66 7.46 9.77
N SER A 302 9.94 6.23 10.23
CA SER A 302 9.05 5.48 11.12
C SER A 302 8.83 6.20 12.46
N SER A 303 9.83 6.92 12.97
CA SER A 303 9.69 7.73 14.19
C SER A 303 8.66 8.87 14.09
N LYS A 304 8.28 9.25 12.87
CA LYS A 304 7.23 10.26 12.61
C LYS A 304 5.84 9.66 12.40
N LEU A 305 5.74 8.34 12.41
CA LEU A 305 4.53 7.57 12.17
C LEU A 305 4.26 6.72 13.40
N ASN A 306 3.31 7.12 14.23
CA ASN A 306 3.11 6.54 15.57
C ASN A 306 1.98 5.52 15.65
N ASN A 307 1.67 4.74 14.55
CA ASN A 307 0.36 4.10 14.55
C ASN A 307 0.28 2.71 14.01
N ILE A 308 -0.87 2.10 14.32
CA ILE A 308 -1.36 0.89 13.68
C ILE A 308 -1.89 1.29 12.31
N PHE A 309 -1.24 0.80 11.27
CA PHE A 309 -1.59 1.10 9.89
C PHE A 309 -2.61 0.09 9.36
N SER A 310 -3.45 0.53 8.43
CA SER A 310 -4.43 -0.31 7.75
C SER A 310 -4.01 -0.68 6.34
N GLU A 311 -3.37 0.24 5.62
CA GLU A 311 -3.00 0.04 4.23
C GLU A 311 -1.80 0.88 3.80
N ILE A 312 -1.03 0.37 2.84
CA ILE A 312 0.00 1.12 2.11
C ILE A 312 -0.21 0.91 0.62
N VAL A 313 -0.18 1.99 -0.15
CA VAL A 313 -0.28 1.96 -1.61
C VAL A 313 0.73 2.90 -2.25
N LYS A 314 1.16 2.57 -3.46
CA LYS A 314 2.02 3.42 -4.29
C LYS A 314 1.15 4.19 -5.29
N ASP A 315 1.37 5.49 -5.42
CA ASP A 315 0.76 6.29 -6.47
C ASP A 315 1.57 6.26 -7.79
N LYS A 316 1.05 6.88 -8.83
CA LYS A 316 1.71 6.97 -10.14
C LYS A 316 2.98 7.81 -10.15
N SER A 317 3.13 8.70 -9.20
CA SER A 317 4.31 9.54 -9.02
C SER A 317 5.42 8.83 -8.24
N GLY A 318 5.14 7.61 -7.74
CA GLY A 318 6.06 6.82 -6.93
C GLY A 318 6.04 7.15 -5.45
N ASN A 319 5.12 8.02 -4.98
CA ASN A 319 4.93 8.26 -3.56
C ASN A 319 4.20 7.08 -2.91
N LEU A 320 4.45 6.87 -1.62
CA LEU A 320 3.74 5.87 -0.84
C LEU A 320 2.73 6.57 0.08
N TRP A 321 1.48 6.13 -0.01
CA TRP A 321 0.41 6.61 0.85
C TRP A 321 0.09 5.55 1.90
N ILE A 322 0.06 5.96 3.16
CA ILE A 322 -0.16 5.09 4.30
C ILE A 322 -1.41 5.55 5.03
N ALA A 323 -2.38 4.65 5.14
CA ALA A 323 -3.57 4.85 5.98
C ALA A 323 -3.33 4.30 7.37
N ALA A 324 -3.89 4.96 8.38
CA ALA A 324 -3.77 4.56 9.77
C ALA A 324 -5.13 4.54 10.47
N PHE A 325 -5.24 3.69 11.48
CA PHE A 325 -6.34 3.76 12.43
C PHE A 325 -6.16 5.00 13.32
N ASN A 326 -7.15 5.89 13.33
CA ASN A 326 -7.24 7.10 14.17
C ASN A 326 -6.30 8.28 13.81
N GLU A 327 -5.50 8.22 12.75
CA GLU A 327 -4.62 9.34 12.36
C GLU A 327 -4.71 9.76 10.89
N GLY A 328 -5.66 9.21 10.16
CA GLY A 328 -5.87 9.58 8.76
C GLY A 328 -4.82 8.98 7.83
N VAL A 329 -4.20 9.83 7.01
CA VAL A 329 -3.30 9.41 5.94
C VAL A 329 -2.00 10.21 5.97
N SER A 330 -0.91 9.52 5.76
CA SER A 330 0.43 10.09 5.57
C SER A 330 1.01 9.70 4.22
N MET A 331 1.87 10.55 3.68
CA MET A 331 2.59 10.31 2.44
C MET A 331 4.10 10.21 2.73
N ILE A 332 4.73 9.21 2.16
CA ILE A 332 6.18 9.13 2.04
C ILE A 332 6.56 9.54 0.62
N ASP A 333 7.24 10.67 0.52
CA ASP A 333 7.83 11.14 -0.72
C ASP A 333 9.25 10.55 -0.84
N LEU A 334 9.42 9.64 -1.78
CA LEU A 334 10.70 8.99 -2.05
C LEU A 334 11.62 9.86 -2.92
N ASN A 335 11.11 10.94 -3.50
CA ASN A 335 11.80 11.76 -4.49
C ASN A 335 12.16 13.15 -3.98
N LYS A 336 11.61 13.55 -2.82
CA LYS A 336 11.83 14.90 -2.32
C LYS A 336 13.30 15.11 -1.98
N PRO A 337 13.98 16.08 -2.60
CA PRO A 337 15.32 16.46 -2.20
C PRO A 337 15.27 16.92 -0.73
N LEU A 338 16.32 16.61 0.02
CA LEU A 338 16.48 17.17 1.38
C LEU A 338 16.35 18.68 1.27
N VAL A 339 15.29 19.22 1.85
CA VAL A 339 15.24 20.66 2.11
C VAL A 339 16.29 20.92 3.19
N GLN A 340 17.45 21.37 2.76
CA GLN A 340 18.46 21.85 3.70
C GLN A 340 17.91 23.17 4.26
N ASN A 341 17.52 23.14 5.53
CA ASN A 341 17.26 24.36 6.25
C ASN A 341 18.60 25.02 6.57
N TYR A 342 18.98 25.98 5.76
CA TYR A 342 20.10 26.85 6.09
C TYR A 342 19.62 27.82 7.19
N SER A 343 19.94 27.55 8.44
CA SER A 343 19.87 28.54 9.48
C SER A 343 21.14 29.36 9.43
N PHE A 344 21.06 30.55 8.87
CA PHE A 344 22.15 31.50 8.98
C PHE A 344 22.25 31.95 10.45
N PRO A 345 23.44 31.89 11.08
CA PRO A 345 23.61 32.53 12.36
C PRO A 345 23.23 33.99 12.16
N VAL A 346 22.24 34.47 12.90
CA VAL A 346 21.84 35.87 12.85
C VAL A 346 23.08 36.68 13.19
N ILE A 347 23.74 37.25 12.19
CA ILE A 347 24.77 38.24 12.41
C ILE A 347 24.03 39.43 12.97
N ARG A 348 24.00 39.53 14.30
CA ARG A 348 23.53 40.71 15.03
C ARG A 348 24.53 41.83 14.85
N GLU A 349 24.65 42.34 13.65
CA GLU A 349 25.20 43.65 13.43
C GLU A 349 24.08 44.68 13.64
N LYS A 350 24.17 45.37 14.72
CA LYS A 350 23.75 46.72 15.14
C LYS A 350 22.51 47.41 14.53
N THR A 351 21.79 46.81 13.61
CA THR A 351 20.57 47.39 13.07
C THR A 351 19.45 46.34 13.15
N GLY A 352 18.60 46.48 14.13
CA GLY A 352 17.52 45.51 14.50
C GLY A 352 16.45 45.24 13.48
N PHE A 353 16.81 44.84 12.27
CA PHE A 353 15.87 44.45 11.22
C PHE A 353 15.91 42.93 11.00
N VAL A 354 14.75 42.31 11.15
CA VAL A 354 14.48 40.99 10.62
C VAL A 354 14.48 41.11 9.07
N THR A 355 15.54 40.63 8.43
CA THR A 355 15.64 40.63 6.99
C THR A 355 14.69 39.58 6.41
N ASN A 356 13.63 40.02 5.77
CA ASN A 356 12.82 39.16 4.92
C ASN A 356 13.63 38.83 3.65
N ILE A 357 13.87 37.56 3.40
CA ILE A 357 14.46 37.10 2.13
C ILE A 357 13.51 37.48 1.00
N LYS A 358 13.97 38.28 0.04
CA LYS A 358 13.20 38.71 -1.11
C LYS A 358 13.45 37.84 -2.32
N ASN A 359 14.71 37.45 -2.54
CA ASN A 359 15.12 36.65 -3.69
C ASN A 359 16.17 35.63 -3.29
N ILE A 360 16.15 34.48 -3.97
CA ILE A 360 17.20 33.47 -3.93
C ILE A 360 17.60 33.17 -5.37
N TYR A 361 18.88 33.22 -5.64
CA TYR A 361 19.47 32.91 -6.93
C TYR A 361 20.57 31.88 -6.80
N GLU A 362 20.59 30.87 -7.65
CA GLU A 362 21.65 29.88 -7.76
C GLU A 362 22.50 30.22 -9.01
N ASP A 363 23.80 30.36 -8.83
CA ASP A 363 24.72 30.63 -9.93
C ASP A 363 25.14 29.32 -10.65
N LYS A 364 25.97 29.46 -11.67
CA LYS A 364 26.43 28.32 -12.48
C LYS A 364 27.36 27.37 -11.75
N GLU A 365 27.95 27.81 -10.69
CA GLU A 365 28.83 27.04 -9.79
C GLU A 365 28.04 26.32 -8.70
N GLY A 366 26.73 26.60 -8.57
CA GLY A 366 25.83 26.01 -7.57
C GLY A 366 25.83 26.78 -6.24
N ASP A 367 26.37 27.99 -6.20
CA ASP A 367 26.33 28.87 -5.03
C ASP A 367 24.98 29.60 -4.94
N LEU A 368 24.42 29.68 -3.73
CA LEU A 368 23.16 30.35 -3.45
C LEU A 368 23.38 31.79 -2.98
N TRP A 369 22.85 32.73 -3.74
CA TRP A 369 22.81 34.15 -3.42
C TRP A 369 21.45 34.52 -2.86
N ILE A 370 21.42 35.21 -1.74
CA ILE A 370 20.20 35.59 -1.00
C ILE A 370 20.17 37.09 -0.81
N ASP A 371 19.06 37.75 -1.22
CA ASP A 371 18.79 39.20 -1.11
C ASP A 371 17.54 39.48 -0.24
#